data_8d23f2faebfe736d9d3b681c5591d368
#
_entry.id   8d23f2faebfe736d9d3b681c5591d368
#
_cell.length_a   1.000
_cell.length_b   1.000
_cell.length_c   1.000
_cell.angle_alpha   90.00
_cell.angle_beta   90.00
_cell.angle_gamma   90.00
#
_symmetry.space_group_name_H-M   'P 1'
#
loop_
_entity.id
_entity.type
_entity.pdbx_description
1 polymer ?
#
loop_
_entity_poly.entity_id
_entity_poly.type
_entity_poly.pdbx_seq_one_letter_code
_entity_poly.pdbx_strand_id
1 'polypeptide(L)'
;MKIRKLALTFVGAMAAAGLVACSSSSQGTSPDTIKSKGKVVVALSPEFAPFEYQTLENGKNTIVGSDVELAKDIAKELGVELELSPMSFENVLASLQSGKADLAISGISKTAERSKVYDFSEPYYTAVNKVIVKKSDLDKYTSKDALKGKNVGVQKGSVQETMAKKELTGSSLVSLNKNGNLITDLKSGQLDAVIFEEPIAKGYVEKNPELALADVTFDQTDSDSYAVAMKKGSTELKEKVDKVVKKLKDEGKIEQYIQEAYDKSVEK
;
A
#
# COMPACT_ATOMS: atom_id res chain seq x y z
N MET A 1 46.16 79.34 -4.17
CA MET A 1 45.31 78.45 -3.32
C MET A 1 45.53 77.04 -3.78
N LYS A 2 46.25 76.22 -3.01
CA LYS A 2 46.63 74.83 -3.41
C LYS A 2 45.68 73.87 -2.73
N ILE A 3 44.92 73.04 -3.51
CA ILE A 3 44.09 71.96 -3.01
C ILE A 3 44.86 70.69 -3.21
N ARG A 4 45.22 70.01 -2.10
CA ARG A 4 45.89 68.72 -2.05
C ARG A 4 44.86 67.64 -2.26
N LYS A 5 45.07 66.76 -3.27
CA LYS A 5 44.33 65.55 -3.50
C LYS A 5 44.83 64.48 -2.52
N LEU A 6 43.92 64.00 -1.69
CA LEU A 6 44.17 62.82 -0.85
C LEU A 6 43.63 61.61 -1.57
N ALA A 7 44.51 60.66 -1.93
CA ALA A 7 44.13 59.38 -2.51
C ALA A 7 43.83 58.35 -1.38
N LEU A 8 42.60 57.84 -1.30
CA LEU A 8 42.22 56.76 -0.41
C LEU A 8 42.25 55.44 -1.21
N THR A 9 43.22 54.60 -0.89
CA THR A 9 43.30 53.24 -1.39
C THR A 9 42.35 52.36 -0.62
N PHE A 10 41.28 51.88 -1.27
CA PHE A 10 40.37 50.83 -0.72
C PHE A 10 40.92 49.46 -1.12
N VAL A 11 41.39 48.70 -0.13
CA VAL A 11 41.72 47.29 -0.26
C VAL A 11 40.42 46.51 -0.16
N GLY A 12 39.94 45.99 -1.28
CA GLY A 12 38.77 45.12 -1.38
C GLY A 12 39.15 43.71 -0.94
N ALA A 13 38.71 43.27 0.24
CA ALA A 13 38.71 41.87 0.61
C ALA A 13 37.54 41.16 -0.11
N MET A 14 37.83 40.36 -1.12
CA MET A 14 36.88 39.42 -1.75
C MET A 14 36.61 38.28 -0.76
N ALA A 15 35.49 38.34 -0.05
CA ALA A 15 34.93 37.20 0.64
C ALA A 15 34.32 36.28 -0.40
N ALA A 16 35.00 35.18 -0.70
CA ALA A 16 34.43 34.04 -1.47
C ALA A 16 33.34 33.37 -0.62
N ALA A 17 32.10 33.85 -0.75
CA ALA A 17 30.95 33.10 -0.24
C ALA A 17 30.79 31.82 -1.09
N GLY A 18 31.26 30.68 -0.55
CA GLY A 18 31.00 29.36 -1.12
C GLY A 18 29.48 29.12 -1.16
N LEU A 19 28.91 29.17 -2.35
CA LEU A 19 27.58 28.61 -2.63
C LEU A 19 27.68 27.10 -2.41
N VAL A 20 27.36 26.65 -1.19
CA VAL A 20 26.97 25.26 -0.96
C VAL A 20 25.66 25.10 -1.69
N ALA A 21 25.74 24.65 -2.96
CA ALA A 21 24.61 24.14 -3.68
C ALA A 21 24.08 22.95 -2.87
N CYS A 22 23.04 23.15 -2.07
CA CYS A 22 22.23 22.07 -1.55
C CYS A 22 21.64 21.36 -2.78
N SER A 23 22.36 20.39 -3.30
CA SER A 23 21.81 19.36 -4.15
C SER A 23 20.72 18.66 -3.33
N SER A 24 19.47 19.09 -3.50
CA SER A 24 18.31 18.33 -3.03
C SER A 24 18.15 17.08 -3.88
N SER A 25 19.11 16.14 -3.78
CA SER A 25 18.82 14.76 -4.04
C SER A 25 17.65 14.40 -3.11
N SER A 26 16.58 13.85 -3.64
CA SER A 26 15.44 13.38 -2.86
C SER A 26 15.94 12.28 -1.92
N GLN A 27 16.47 12.72 -0.78
CA GLN A 27 16.99 11.79 0.22
C GLN A 27 15.84 10.93 0.70
N GLY A 28 16.00 9.60 0.65
CA GLY A 28 15.05 8.65 1.21
C GLY A 28 14.89 8.86 2.72
N THR A 29 13.97 8.16 3.31
CA THR A 29 13.80 8.13 4.78
C THR A 29 14.89 7.26 5.39
N SER A 30 15.59 7.77 6.43
CA SER A 30 16.61 7.01 7.15
C SER A 30 16.11 6.56 8.53
N PRO A 31 16.65 5.45 9.10
CA PRO A 31 16.35 5.03 10.47
C PRO A 31 16.63 6.13 11.50
N ASP A 32 17.69 6.92 11.34
CA ASP A 32 18.02 7.99 12.27
C ASP A 32 17.00 9.13 12.25
N THR A 33 16.46 9.46 11.08
CA THR A 33 15.35 10.42 10.98
C THR A 33 14.12 9.92 11.72
N ILE A 34 13.79 8.63 11.62
CA ILE A 34 12.66 8.00 12.34
C ILE A 34 12.92 8.01 13.84
N LYS A 35 14.12 7.62 14.27
CA LYS A 35 14.51 7.63 15.69
C LYS A 35 14.46 9.02 16.31
N SER A 36 14.88 10.05 15.58
CA SER A 36 14.83 11.44 16.07
C SER A 36 13.42 11.95 16.29
N LYS A 37 12.42 11.41 15.52
CA LYS A 37 10.98 11.68 15.70
C LYS A 37 10.38 10.87 16.87
N GLY A 38 11.03 9.80 17.32
CA GLY A 38 10.52 8.86 18.31
C GLY A 38 9.41 7.95 17.82
N LYS A 39 9.03 8.03 16.54
CA LYS A 39 7.97 7.23 15.95
C LYS A 39 8.20 6.93 14.47
N VAL A 40 7.65 5.80 14.01
CA VAL A 40 7.50 5.47 12.59
C VAL A 40 6.03 5.63 12.17
N VAL A 41 5.80 6.41 11.12
CA VAL A 41 4.45 6.65 10.58
C VAL A 41 4.21 5.69 9.43
N VAL A 42 3.19 4.83 9.56
CA VAL A 42 2.82 3.81 8.56
C VAL A 42 1.49 4.17 7.91
N ALA A 43 1.51 4.44 6.61
CA ALA A 43 0.31 4.65 5.81
C ALA A 43 -0.34 3.33 5.42
N LEU A 44 -1.66 3.25 5.52
CA LEU A 44 -2.46 2.08 5.17
C LEU A 44 -3.91 2.45 4.82
N SER A 45 -4.60 1.53 4.13
CA SER A 45 -6.04 1.66 3.81
C SER A 45 -6.85 0.60 4.56
N PRO A 46 -7.48 0.92 5.70
CA PRO A 46 -8.00 -0.07 6.63
C PRO A 46 -9.36 -0.66 6.21
N GLU A 47 -9.45 -1.17 4.99
CA GLU A 47 -10.63 -1.82 4.40
C GLU A 47 -10.27 -3.15 3.71
N PHE A 48 -9.12 -3.75 4.10
CA PHE A 48 -8.49 -4.84 3.37
C PHE A 48 -8.20 -6.04 4.29
N ALA A 49 -9.26 -6.56 4.97
CA ALA A 49 -9.13 -7.76 5.80
C ALA A 49 -8.67 -8.98 4.97
N PRO A 50 -7.75 -9.80 5.49
CA PRO A 50 -7.20 -9.84 6.84
C PRO A 50 -5.94 -8.97 7.07
N PHE A 51 -5.46 -8.23 6.07
CA PHE A 51 -4.20 -7.48 6.17
C PHE A 51 -4.33 -6.24 7.05
N GLU A 52 -5.27 -5.33 6.74
CA GLU A 52 -5.57 -4.17 7.57
C GLU A 52 -7.05 -3.80 7.47
N TYR A 53 -7.71 -3.72 8.61
CA TYR A 53 -9.14 -3.39 8.66
C TYR A 53 -9.54 -2.74 9.98
N GLN A 54 -10.67 -2.03 9.93
CA GLN A 54 -11.26 -1.44 11.13
C GLN A 54 -12.16 -2.47 11.82
N THR A 55 -12.05 -2.54 13.15
CA THR A 55 -12.94 -3.33 14.00
C THR A 55 -13.23 -2.58 15.29
N LEU A 56 -14.28 -3.00 16.02
CA LEU A 56 -14.59 -2.50 17.35
C LEU A 56 -13.91 -3.38 18.40
N GLU A 57 -12.92 -2.84 19.09
CA GLU A 57 -12.32 -3.46 20.25
C GLU A 57 -12.68 -2.66 21.51
N ASN A 58 -13.40 -3.28 22.44
CA ASN A 58 -13.87 -2.62 23.67
C ASN A 58 -14.64 -1.32 23.40
N GLY A 59 -15.45 -1.30 22.33
CA GLY A 59 -16.25 -0.15 21.93
C GLY A 59 -15.47 0.99 21.24
N LYS A 60 -14.19 0.78 20.93
CA LYS A 60 -13.36 1.75 20.19
C LYS A 60 -13.04 1.23 18.80
N ASN A 61 -13.12 2.12 17.79
CA ASN A 61 -12.62 1.81 16.47
C ASN A 61 -11.10 1.62 16.52
N THR A 62 -10.66 0.42 16.18
CA THR A 62 -9.25 0.01 16.17
C THR A 62 -8.91 -0.52 14.79
N ILE A 63 -7.70 -0.20 14.31
CA ILE A 63 -7.18 -0.79 13.08
C ILE A 63 -6.32 -1.98 13.47
N VAL A 64 -6.64 -3.14 12.89
CA VAL A 64 -6.01 -4.42 13.16
C VAL A 64 -5.70 -5.16 11.85
N GLY A 65 -4.97 -6.26 11.92
CA GLY A 65 -4.67 -7.12 10.79
C GLY A 65 -3.19 -7.48 10.71
N SER A 66 -2.83 -8.39 9.80
CA SER A 66 -1.47 -8.89 9.67
C SER A 66 -0.45 -7.79 9.31
N ASP A 67 -0.83 -6.81 8.50
CA ASP A 67 0.02 -5.68 8.14
C ASP A 67 0.26 -4.74 9.33
N VAL A 68 -0.70 -4.66 10.25
CA VAL A 68 -0.54 -3.92 11.50
C VAL A 68 0.44 -4.65 12.44
N GLU A 69 0.38 -5.98 12.53
CA GLU A 69 1.34 -6.76 13.32
C GLU A 69 2.76 -6.65 12.72
N LEU A 70 2.89 -6.74 11.40
CA LEU A 70 4.16 -6.48 10.70
C LEU A 70 4.70 -5.07 11.01
N ALA A 71 3.84 -4.05 11.00
CA ALA A 71 4.22 -2.68 11.32
C ALA A 71 4.71 -2.54 12.78
N LYS A 72 4.08 -3.25 13.72
CA LYS A 72 4.51 -3.30 15.15
C LYS A 72 5.91 -3.90 15.28
N ASP A 73 6.18 -5.01 14.58
CA ASP A 73 7.51 -5.65 14.63
C ASP A 73 8.59 -4.76 14.00
N ILE A 74 8.27 -4.04 12.92
CA ILE A 74 9.19 -3.07 12.31
C ILE A 74 9.45 -1.90 13.28
N ALA A 75 8.42 -1.34 13.91
CA ALA A 75 8.58 -0.26 14.90
C ALA A 75 9.46 -0.71 16.08
N LYS A 76 9.27 -1.94 16.56
CA LYS A 76 10.08 -2.56 17.61
C LYS A 76 11.56 -2.72 17.20
N GLU A 77 11.85 -3.19 15.98
CA GLU A 77 13.23 -3.29 15.48
C GLU A 77 13.89 -1.92 15.36
N LEU A 78 13.12 -0.88 14.99
CA LEU A 78 13.61 0.50 14.91
C LEU A 78 13.75 1.15 16.31
N GLY A 79 13.12 0.59 17.35
CA GLY A 79 13.15 1.12 18.73
C GLY A 79 12.33 2.40 18.88
N VAL A 80 11.20 2.52 18.19
CA VAL A 80 10.32 3.69 18.17
C VAL A 80 8.84 3.31 18.33
N GLU A 81 7.96 4.29 18.57
CA GLU A 81 6.52 4.08 18.59
C GLU A 81 5.96 3.89 17.17
N LEU A 82 4.87 3.12 17.04
CA LEU A 82 4.10 2.99 15.81
C LEU A 82 2.97 4.02 15.77
N GLU A 83 2.91 4.80 14.69
CA GLU A 83 1.75 5.63 14.36
C GLU A 83 1.12 5.14 13.05
N LEU A 84 -0.14 4.71 13.10
CA LEU A 84 -0.90 4.35 11.91
C LEU A 84 -1.54 5.61 11.30
N SER A 85 -1.39 5.78 9.98
CA SER A 85 -1.95 6.89 9.21
C SER A 85 -2.96 6.37 8.18
N PRO A 86 -4.25 6.21 8.57
CA PRO A 86 -5.27 5.66 7.69
C PRO A 86 -5.66 6.66 6.59
N MET A 87 -5.80 6.15 5.36
CA MET A 87 -6.23 6.93 4.19
C MET A 87 -6.83 6.02 3.11
N SER A 88 -7.35 6.60 2.01
CA SER A 88 -7.75 5.80 0.85
C SER A 88 -6.53 5.21 0.15
N PHE A 89 -6.67 4.00 -0.42
CA PHE A 89 -5.56 3.25 -1.03
C PHE A 89 -4.80 4.06 -2.08
N GLU A 90 -5.49 4.81 -2.93
CA GLU A 90 -4.88 5.67 -3.95
C GLU A 90 -3.88 6.70 -3.39
N ASN A 91 -4.02 7.09 -2.11
CA ASN A 91 -3.18 8.07 -1.44
C ASN A 91 -2.02 7.45 -0.64
N VAL A 92 -2.06 6.13 -0.38
CA VAL A 92 -1.07 5.46 0.48
C VAL A 92 0.36 5.65 -0.04
N LEU A 93 0.61 5.33 -1.31
CA LEU A 93 1.95 5.51 -1.89
C LEU A 93 2.35 6.99 -2.04
N ALA A 94 1.40 7.87 -2.36
CA ALA A 94 1.70 9.30 -2.48
C ALA A 94 2.12 9.93 -1.15
N SER A 95 1.68 9.36 -0.01
CA SER A 95 2.05 9.82 1.33
C SER A 95 3.55 9.70 1.62
N LEU A 96 4.23 8.69 1.02
CA LEU A 96 5.67 8.50 1.13
C LEU A 96 6.45 9.63 0.43
N GLN A 97 6.01 10.02 -0.78
CA GLN A 97 6.66 11.10 -1.52
C GLN A 97 6.54 12.46 -0.82
N SER A 98 5.35 12.70 -0.24
CA SER A 98 5.10 13.94 0.49
C SER A 98 5.71 13.98 1.90
N GLY A 99 6.31 12.87 2.37
CA GLY A 99 6.88 12.76 3.71
C GLY A 99 5.85 12.72 4.84
N LYS A 100 4.57 12.46 4.52
CA LYS A 100 3.50 12.27 5.50
C LYS A 100 3.58 10.91 6.20
N ALA A 101 4.16 9.92 5.52
CA ALA A 101 4.44 8.60 6.08
C ALA A 101 5.90 8.22 5.80
N ASP A 102 6.45 7.39 6.68
CA ASP A 102 7.79 6.82 6.56
C ASP A 102 7.75 5.49 5.80
N LEU A 103 6.71 4.69 6.05
CA LEU A 103 6.43 3.40 5.42
C LEU A 103 5.00 3.35 4.89
N ALA A 104 4.76 2.53 3.90
CA ALA A 104 3.43 2.14 3.47
C ALA A 104 3.31 0.62 3.51
N ILE A 105 2.36 0.11 4.31
CA ILE A 105 2.07 -1.31 4.51
C ILE A 105 0.56 -1.46 4.37
N SER A 106 0.10 -2.02 3.26
CA SER A 106 -1.33 -2.04 2.88
C SER A 106 -1.59 -3.00 1.72
N GLY A 107 -1.12 -4.25 1.83
CA GLY A 107 -1.20 -5.20 0.72
C GLY A 107 -0.58 -4.65 -0.58
N ILE A 108 0.51 -3.90 -0.50
CA ILE A 108 1.03 -3.15 -1.64
C ILE A 108 1.85 -4.06 -2.55
N SER A 109 1.36 -4.28 -3.76
CA SER A 109 2.06 -5.02 -4.80
C SER A 109 3.32 -4.28 -5.27
N LYS A 110 4.46 -5.01 -5.29
CA LYS A 110 5.75 -4.54 -5.80
C LYS A 110 5.78 -4.68 -7.31
N THR A 111 5.32 -3.65 -8.03
CA THR A 111 5.38 -3.64 -9.50
C THR A 111 6.66 -2.99 -10.02
N ALA A 112 7.00 -3.28 -11.29
CA ALA A 112 8.15 -2.65 -11.96
C ALA A 112 7.99 -1.12 -12.06
N GLU A 113 6.76 -0.62 -12.33
CA GLU A 113 6.47 0.82 -12.36
C GLU A 113 6.65 1.47 -10.98
N ARG A 114 6.06 0.87 -9.94
CA ARG A 114 6.18 1.38 -8.57
C ARG A 114 7.64 1.36 -8.09
N SER A 115 8.41 0.33 -8.48
CA SER A 115 9.84 0.19 -8.11
C SER A 115 10.75 1.26 -8.72
N LYS A 116 10.32 1.95 -9.77
CA LYS A 116 11.04 3.13 -10.31
C LYS A 116 10.97 4.33 -9.36
N VAL A 117 9.89 4.43 -8.58
CA VAL A 117 9.52 5.61 -7.79
C VAL A 117 9.69 5.38 -6.28
N TYR A 118 9.58 4.12 -5.83
CA TYR A 118 9.66 3.71 -4.44
C TYR A 118 10.70 2.62 -4.24
N ASP A 119 11.22 2.50 -3.03
CA ASP A 119 11.93 1.31 -2.60
C ASP A 119 10.93 0.35 -1.94
N PHE A 120 11.19 -0.95 -2.09
CA PHE A 120 10.37 -2.02 -1.54
C PHE A 120 11.22 -2.99 -0.76
N SER A 121 10.66 -3.54 0.31
CA SER A 121 11.25 -4.68 1.00
C SER A 121 11.29 -5.94 0.13
N GLU A 122 11.87 -7.01 0.68
CA GLU A 122 11.56 -8.35 0.23
C GLU A 122 10.04 -8.60 0.36
N PRO A 123 9.46 -9.40 -0.55
CA PRO A 123 8.05 -9.74 -0.47
C PRO A 123 7.72 -10.54 0.80
N TYR A 124 6.61 -10.19 1.46
CA TYR A 124 6.12 -10.92 2.62
C TYR A 124 4.92 -11.84 2.31
N TYR A 125 4.18 -11.58 1.21
CA TYR A 125 3.04 -12.39 0.78
C TYR A 125 2.93 -12.41 -0.75
N THR A 126 2.31 -13.44 -1.32
CA THR A 126 1.95 -13.50 -2.74
C THR A 126 0.47 -13.84 -2.86
N ALA A 127 -0.28 -13.00 -3.56
CA ALA A 127 -1.72 -13.12 -3.71
C ALA A 127 -2.11 -13.68 -5.08
N VAL A 128 -3.33 -14.19 -5.18
CA VAL A 128 -3.98 -14.62 -6.44
C VAL A 128 -5.24 -13.80 -6.62
N ASN A 129 -5.47 -13.26 -7.81
CA ASN A 129 -6.67 -12.49 -8.11
C ASN A 129 -7.89 -13.41 -8.30
N LYS A 130 -9.03 -13.05 -7.72
CA LYS A 130 -10.31 -13.74 -7.80
C LYS A 130 -11.41 -12.78 -8.21
N VAL A 131 -12.44 -13.32 -8.82
CA VAL A 131 -13.64 -12.58 -9.21
C VAL A 131 -14.79 -12.99 -8.29
N ILE A 132 -15.41 -12.01 -7.65
CA ILE A 132 -16.64 -12.20 -6.87
C ILE A 132 -17.82 -11.84 -7.75
N VAL A 133 -18.85 -12.68 -7.74
CA VAL A 133 -20.12 -12.49 -8.44
C VAL A 133 -21.29 -12.82 -7.53
N LYS A 134 -22.52 -12.49 -7.92
CA LYS A 134 -23.68 -13.04 -7.23
C LYS A 134 -23.73 -14.55 -7.44
N LYS A 135 -24.06 -15.29 -6.39
CA LYS A 135 -24.17 -16.77 -6.45
C LYS A 135 -25.17 -17.23 -7.50
N SER A 136 -26.24 -16.48 -7.75
CA SER A 136 -27.23 -16.74 -8.81
C SER A 136 -26.66 -16.63 -10.23
N ASP A 137 -25.52 -15.98 -10.39
CA ASP A 137 -24.89 -15.70 -11.68
C ASP A 137 -23.58 -16.48 -11.89
N LEU A 138 -23.23 -17.36 -10.94
CA LEU A 138 -21.95 -18.08 -10.92
C LEU A 138 -21.68 -18.82 -12.25
N ASP A 139 -22.68 -19.53 -12.78
CA ASP A 139 -22.56 -20.31 -14.02
C ASP A 139 -22.42 -19.45 -15.29
N LYS A 140 -22.69 -18.11 -15.17
CA LYS A 140 -22.54 -17.18 -16.29
C LYS A 140 -21.11 -16.66 -16.46
N TYR A 141 -20.33 -16.67 -15.40
CA TYR A 141 -19.00 -16.03 -15.36
C TYR A 141 -17.89 -17.08 -15.15
N THR A 142 -17.59 -17.82 -16.21
CA THR A 142 -16.60 -18.91 -16.20
C THR A 142 -15.30 -18.58 -16.93
N SER A 143 -15.17 -17.37 -17.46
CA SER A 143 -13.97 -16.90 -18.17
C SER A 143 -13.90 -15.38 -18.23
N LYS A 144 -12.72 -14.84 -18.58
CA LYS A 144 -12.56 -13.37 -18.83
C LYS A 144 -13.50 -12.88 -19.94
N ASP A 145 -13.76 -13.68 -20.96
CA ASP A 145 -14.63 -13.33 -22.07
C ASP A 145 -16.11 -13.19 -21.65
N ALA A 146 -16.54 -13.93 -20.63
CA ALA A 146 -17.88 -13.81 -20.08
C ALA A 146 -18.15 -12.47 -19.39
N LEU A 147 -17.09 -11.71 -19.08
CA LEU A 147 -17.17 -10.37 -18.49
C LEU A 147 -17.29 -9.26 -19.54
N LYS A 148 -17.23 -9.54 -20.85
CA LYS A 148 -17.45 -8.55 -21.90
C LYS A 148 -18.83 -7.91 -21.81
N GLY A 149 -18.89 -6.59 -21.90
CA GLY A 149 -20.11 -5.81 -21.75
C GLY A 149 -20.66 -5.73 -20.31
N LYS A 150 -19.91 -6.23 -19.32
CA LYS A 150 -20.30 -6.26 -17.90
C LYS A 150 -19.64 -5.12 -17.13
N ASN A 151 -20.30 -4.71 -16.04
CA ASN A 151 -19.77 -3.74 -15.09
C ASN A 151 -18.89 -4.44 -14.07
N VAL A 152 -17.57 -4.23 -14.16
CA VAL A 152 -16.60 -4.88 -13.29
C VAL A 152 -16.01 -3.86 -12.33
N GLY A 153 -16.19 -4.11 -11.03
CA GLY A 153 -15.68 -3.28 -9.94
C GLY A 153 -14.24 -3.61 -9.56
N VAL A 154 -13.45 -2.58 -9.33
CA VAL A 154 -12.06 -2.66 -8.86
C VAL A 154 -11.76 -1.54 -7.87
N GLN A 155 -10.80 -1.75 -6.97
CA GLN A 155 -10.34 -0.68 -6.08
C GLN A 155 -9.49 0.32 -6.87
N LYS A 156 -9.78 1.60 -6.71
CA LYS A 156 -9.05 2.69 -7.38
C LYS A 156 -7.58 2.74 -6.95
N GLY A 157 -6.66 2.81 -7.91
CA GLY A 157 -5.21 2.84 -7.70
C GLY A 157 -4.58 1.46 -7.47
N SER A 158 -5.36 0.38 -7.48
CA SER A 158 -4.88 -0.99 -7.30
C SER A 158 -4.22 -1.55 -8.57
N VAL A 159 -3.49 -2.66 -8.42
CA VAL A 159 -2.98 -3.42 -9.57
C VAL A 159 -4.12 -4.11 -10.32
N GLN A 160 -5.22 -4.47 -9.64
CA GLN A 160 -6.42 -5.03 -10.25
C GLN A 160 -7.09 -4.05 -11.21
N GLU A 161 -7.07 -2.74 -10.90
CA GLU A 161 -7.55 -1.72 -11.84
C GLU A 161 -6.70 -1.70 -13.13
N THR A 162 -5.38 -1.77 -12.99
CA THR A 162 -4.45 -1.77 -14.14
C THR A 162 -4.58 -3.07 -14.95
N MET A 163 -4.64 -4.22 -14.27
CA MET A 163 -4.83 -5.53 -14.88
C MET A 163 -6.16 -5.61 -15.63
N ALA A 164 -7.26 -5.19 -15.00
CA ALA A 164 -8.58 -5.23 -15.62
C ALA A 164 -8.67 -4.34 -16.86
N LYS A 165 -8.06 -3.15 -16.85
CA LYS A 165 -7.95 -2.29 -18.05
C LYS A 165 -7.24 -2.99 -19.21
N LYS A 166 -6.26 -3.83 -18.92
CA LYS A 166 -5.46 -4.55 -19.94
C LYS A 166 -6.16 -5.82 -20.42
N GLU A 167 -6.71 -6.61 -19.50
CA GLU A 167 -7.14 -7.98 -19.76
C GLU A 167 -8.66 -8.13 -19.99
N LEU A 168 -9.48 -7.22 -19.43
CA LEU A 168 -10.92 -7.25 -19.59
C LEU A 168 -11.38 -6.23 -20.63
N THR A 169 -10.81 -6.32 -21.82
CA THR A 169 -11.19 -5.45 -22.95
C THR A 169 -12.64 -5.69 -23.34
N GLY A 170 -13.45 -4.62 -23.32
CA GLY A 170 -14.88 -4.71 -23.60
C GLY A 170 -15.77 -4.76 -22.35
N SER A 171 -15.20 -4.83 -21.14
CA SER A 171 -15.94 -4.61 -19.89
C SER A 171 -16.01 -3.12 -19.55
N SER A 172 -17.03 -2.72 -18.82
CA SER A 172 -17.13 -1.38 -18.20
C SER A 172 -16.49 -1.43 -16.82
N LEU A 173 -15.33 -0.79 -16.64
CA LEU A 173 -14.67 -0.78 -15.34
C LEU A 173 -15.19 0.34 -14.46
N VAL A 174 -15.53 -0.01 -13.21
CA VAL A 174 -15.97 0.91 -12.16
C VAL A 174 -14.96 0.90 -11.05
N SER A 175 -14.21 2.00 -10.90
CA SER A 175 -13.15 2.14 -9.90
C SER A 175 -13.66 2.93 -8.70
N LEU A 176 -13.73 2.30 -7.52
CA LEU A 176 -14.17 2.92 -6.27
C LEU A 176 -13.06 2.94 -5.22
N ASN A 177 -13.08 3.96 -4.35
CA ASN A 177 -12.10 4.10 -3.28
C ASN A 177 -12.29 3.09 -2.14
N LYS A 178 -13.56 2.66 -1.92
CA LYS A 178 -13.96 1.81 -0.79
C LYS A 178 -14.38 0.43 -1.27
N ASN A 179 -13.71 -0.60 -0.75
CA ASN A 179 -14.02 -1.99 -1.05
C ASN A 179 -15.45 -2.39 -0.64
N GLY A 180 -15.92 -1.88 0.51
CA GLY A 180 -17.29 -2.10 0.96
C GLY A 180 -18.34 -1.58 -0.02
N ASN A 181 -18.08 -0.46 -0.72
CA ASN A 181 -18.99 0.07 -1.74
C ASN A 181 -19.06 -0.84 -2.97
N LEU A 182 -17.91 -1.39 -3.41
CA LEU A 182 -17.86 -2.39 -4.50
C LEU A 182 -18.76 -3.60 -4.21
N ILE A 183 -18.72 -4.10 -2.97
CA ILE A 183 -19.56 -5.22 -2.54
C ILE A 183 -21.05 -4.80 -2.48
N THR A 184 -21.36 -3.60 -2.00
CA THR A 184 -22.72 -3.07 -1.98
C THR A 184 -23.28 -2.94 -3.39
N ASP A 185 -22.49 -2.41 -4.33
CA ASP A 185 -22.89 -2.24 -5.73
C ASP A 185 -23.05 -3.59 -6.45
N LEU A 186 -22.22 -4.59 -6.13
CA LEU A 186 -22.39 -5.96 -6.61
C LEU A 186 -23.68 -6.58 -6.10
N LYS A 187 -23.99 -6.45 -4.81
CA LYS A 187 -25.22 -6.99 -4.21
C LYS A 187 -26.46 -6.33 -4.79
N SER A 188 -26.44 -5.02 -5.02
CA SER A 188 -27.55 -4.27 -5.64
C SER A 188 -27.73 -4.52 -7.15
N GLY A 189 -26.69 -5.08 -7.83
CA GLY A 189 -26.69 -5.32 -9.27
C GLY A 189 -26.25 -4.13 -10.12
N GLN A 190 -25.65 -3.12 -9.51
CA GLN A 190 -24.97 -2.05 -10.23
C GLN A 190 -23.64 -2.55 -10.83
N LEU A 191 -23.02 -3.54 -10.18
CA LEU A 191 -21.89 -4.28 -10.70
C LEU A 191 -22.30 -5.73 -10.98
N ASP A 192 -21.71 -6.32 -12.00
CA ASP A 192 -21.83 -7.73 -12.36
C ASP A 192 -20.76 -8.59 -11.66
N ALA A 193 -19.58 -8.03 -11.45
CA ALA A 193 -18.43 -8.69 -10.85
C ALA A 193 -17.54 -7.70 -10.10
N VAL A 194 -16.74 -8.19 -9.14
CA VAL A 194 -15.70 -7.42 -8.44
C VAL A 194 -14.43 -8.26 -8.38
N ILE A 195 -13.27 -7.61 -8.58
CA ILE A 195 -11.97 -8.28 -8.53
C ILE A 195 -11.25 -7.87 -7.24
N PHE A 196 -10.85 -8.89 -6.46
CA PHE A 196 -9.97 -8.76 -5.31
C PHE A 196 -8.95 -9.90 -5.28
N GLU A 197 -7.95 -9.79 -4.43
CA GLU A 197 -7.08 -10.89 -4.07
C GLU A 197 -7.85 -11.94 -3.24
N GLU A 198 -7.39 -13.19 -3.31
CA GLU A 198 -8.09 -14.36 -2.76
C GLU A 198 -8.46 -14.23 -1.27
N PRO A 199 -7.59 -13.80 -0.34
CA PRO A 199 -7.97 -13.69 1.07
C PRO A 199 -9.13 -12.71 1.30
N ILE A 200 -9.09 -11.57 0.61
CA ILE A 200 -10.12 -10.53 0.69
C ILE A 200 -11.43 -11.04 0.06
N ALA A 201 -11.33 -11.65 -1.10
CA ALA A 201 -12.47 -12.19 -1.83
C ALA A 201 -13.18 -13.28 -0.99
N LYS A 202 -12.41 -14.20 -0.38
CA LYS A 202 -12.94 -15.23 0.54
C LYS A 202 -13.65 -14.61 1.73
N GLY A 203 -13.04 -13.62 2.39
CA GLY A 203 -13.65 -12.94 3.54
C GLY A 203 -14.97 -12.26 3.20
N TYR A 204 -15.08 -11.63 2.01
CA TYR A 204 -16.36 -11.04 1.58
C TYR A 204 -17.41 -12.10 1.27
N VAL A 205 -17.05 -13.19 0.59
CA VAL A 205 -18.00 -14.28 0.27
C VAL A 205 -18.48 -14.99 1.53
N GLU A 206 -17.62 -15.19 2.52
CA GLU A 206 -18.00 -15.81 3.79
C GLU A 206 -19.01 -14.97 4.58
N LYS A 207 -18.86 -13.65 4.55
CA LYS A 207 -19.80 -12.70 5.21
C LYS A 207 -21.08 -12.46 4.41
N ASN A 208 -21.12 -12.80 3.13
CA ASN A 208 -22.22 -12.53 2.21
C ASN A 208 -22.60 -13.81 1.45
N PRO A 209 -23.46 -14.68 2.03
CA PRO A 209 -23.80 -16.00 1.44
C PRO A 209 -24.44 -15.94 0.04
N GLU A 210 -24.93 -14.75 -0.36
CA GLU A 210 -25.47 -14.47 -1.69
C GLU A 210 -24.39 -14.24 -2.76
N LEU A 211 -23.10 -14.16 -2.35
CA LEU A 211 -21.96 -14.02 -3.24
C LEU A 211 -21.21 -15.32 -3.40
N ALA A 212 -20.42 -15.43 -4.47
CA ALA A 212 -19.57 -16.59 -4.75
C ALA A 212 -18.30 -16.17 -5.50
N LEU A 213 -17.25 -16.99 -5.43
CA LEU A 213 -16.06 -16.84 -6.26
C LEU A 213 -16.34 -17.52 -7.62
N ALA A 214 -16.20 -16.73 -8.70
CA ALA A 214 -16.29 -17.25 -10.06
C ALA A 214 -14.99 -17.93 -10.48
N ASP A 215 -15.10 -18.91 -11.38
CA ASP A 215 -13.95 -19.61 -11.96
C ASP A 215 -13.34 -18.80 -13.13
N VAL A 216 -12.89 -17.58 -12.80
CA VAL A 216 -12.17 -16.71 -13.72
C VAL A 216 -10.74 -16.56 -13.23
N THR A 217 -9.80 -16.93 -14.07
CA THR A 217 -8.37 -16.90 -13.74
C THR A 217 -7.65 -15.78 -14.46
N PHE A 218 -6.67 -15.18 -13.78
CA PHE A 218 -5.74 -14.21 -14.32
C PHE A 218 -4.32 -14.78 -14.27
N ASP A 219 -3.46 -14.35 -15.19
CA ASP A 219 -2.08 -14.77 -15.17
C ASP A 219 -1.36 -14.18 -13.94
N GLN A 220 -0.67 -15.03 -13.20
CA GLN A 220 0.17 -14.59 -12.09
C GLN A 220 1.41 -13.86 -12.63
N THR A 221 1.77 -12.77 -11.97
CA THR A 221 2.94 -11.96 -12.29
C THR A 221 3.73 -11.66 -11.02
N ASP A 222 4.96 -11.16 -11.15
CA ASP A 222 5.72 -10.66 -10.00
C ASP A 222 5.00 -9.51 -9.27
N SER A 223 4.02 -8.88 -9.94
CA SER A 223 3.19 -7.82 -9.36
C SER A 223 2.18 -8.31 -8.32
N ASP A 224 2.02 -9.61 -8.13
CA ASP A 224 1.09 -10.19 -7.16
C ASP A 224 1.72 -10.35 -5.77
N SER A 225 2.97 -9.92 -5.60
CA SER A 225 3.70 -10.01 -4.34
C SER A 225 3.61 -8.73 -3.53
N TYR A 226 3.17 -8.82 -2.26
CA TYR A 226 3.11 -7.70 -1.33
C TYR A 226 4.45 -7.43 -0.68
N ALA A 227 4.81 -6.15 -0.58
CA ALA A 227 6.01 -5.69 0.09
C ALA A 227 5.78 -4.34 0.80
N VAL A 228 6.60 -4.05 1.79
CA VAL A 228 6.62 -2.75 2.47
C VAL A 228 7.23 -1.73 1.53
N ALA A 229 6.49 -0.65 1.25
CA ALA A 229 6.98 0.44 0.41
C ALA A 229 7.59 1.57 1.23
N MET A 230 8.62 2.19 0.67
CA MET A 230 9.39 3.29 1.25
C MET A 230 9.67 4.35 0.19
N LYS A 231 9.95 5.59 0.62
CA LYS A 231 10.43 6.63 -0.29
C LYS A 231 11.71 6.16 -1.00
N LYS A 232 11.85 6.48 -2.28
CA LYS A 232 13.05 6.12 -3.07
C LYS A 232 14.33 6.65 -2.43
N GLY A 233 15.36 5.79 -2.37
CA GLY A 233 16.65 6.11 -1.73
C GLY A 233 16.71 5.77 -0.23
N SER A 234 15.73 5.02 0.31
CA SER A 234 15.67 4.61 1.74
C SER A 234 16.46 3.32 2.01
N THR A 235 17.70 3.22 1.54
CA THR A 235 18.49 1.97 1.54
C THR A 235 18.67 1.37 2.95
N GLU A 236 19.10 2.18 3.92
CA GLU A 236 19.32 1.69 5.30
C GLU A 236 18.01 1.27 5.99
N LEU A 237 16.91 2.01 5.72
CA LEU A 237 15.59 1.65 6.23
C LEU A 237 15.12 0.33 5.61
N LYS A 238 15.32 0.17 4.30
CA LYS A 238 15.00 -1.07 3.60
C LYS A 238 15.72 -2.27 4.21
N GLU A 239 17.02 -2.17 4.49
CA GLU A 239 17.80 -3.24 5.12
C GLU A 239 17.23 -3.65 6.49
N LYS A 240 16.79 -2.68 7.30
CA LYS A 240 16.14 -2.95 8.58
C LYS A 240 14.79 -3.66 8.41
N VAL A 241 13.98 -3.18 7.46
CA VAL A 241 12.67 -3.79 7.15
C VAL A 241 12.85 -5.20 6.60
N ASP A 242 13.79 -5.41 5.67
CA ASP A 242 14.09 -6.73 5.09
C ASP A 242 14.49 -7.74 6.16
N LYS A 243 15.30 -7.32 7.13
CA LYS A 243 15.68 -8.16 8.27
C LYS A 243 14.46 -8.63 9.07
N VAL A 244 13.50 -7.73 9.32
CA VAL A 244 12.25 -8.08 10.02
C VAL A 244 11.40 -9.02 9.17
N VAL A 245 11.15 -8.67 7.90
CA VAL A 245 10.36 -9.49 6.97
C VAL A 245 10.95 -10.90 6.87
N LYS A 246 12.26 -11.01 6.64
CA LYS A 246 12.92 -12.31 6.56
C LYS A 246 12.76 -13.11 7.84
N LYS A 247 13.00 -12.51 9.00
CA LYS A 247 12.85 -13.18 10.31
C LYS A 247 11.43 -13.71 10.51
N LEU A 248 10.41 -12.88 10.24
CA LEU A 248 9.01 -13.27 10.43
C LEU A 248 8.60 -14.40 9.47
N LYS A 249 9.11 -14.38 8.23
CA LYS A 249 8.91 -15.48 7.26
C LYS A 249 9.58 -16.77 7.72
N ASP A 250 10.84 -16.71 8.13
CA ASP A 250 11.59 -17.89 8.60
C ASP A 250 10.94 -18.51 9.86
N GLU A 251 10.27 -17.70 10.68
CA GLU A 251 9.53 -18.14 11.87
C GLU A 251 8.06 -18.56 11.57
N GLY A 252 7.57 -18.43 10.32
CA GLY A 252 6.17 -18.70 9.95
C GLY A 252 5.16 -17.72 10.54
N LYS A 253 5.63 -16.57 11.04
CA LYS A 253 4.77 -15.59 11.70
C LYS A 253 3.90 -14.78 10.74
N ILE A 254 4.34 -14.57 9.51
CA ILE A 254 3.54 -13.85 8.52
C ILE A 254 2.24 -14.62 8.26
N GLU A 255 2.34 -15.93 8.00
CA GLU A 255 1.20 -16.80 7.77
C GLU A 255 0.31 -16.89 9.02
N GLN A 256 0.91 -16.96 10.21
CA GLN A 256 0.19 -16.94 11.48
C GLN A 256 -0.62 -15.65 11.65
N TYR A 257 -0.01 -14.47 11.45
CA TYR A 257 -0.70 -13.19 11.54
C TYR A 257 -1.87 -13.08 10.55
N ILE A 258 -1.68 -13.56 9.31
CA ILE A 258 -2.74 -13.57 8.29
C ILE A 258 -3.89 -14.48 8.74
N GLN A 259 -3.60 -15.68 9.25
CA GLN A 259 -4.63 -16.63 9.68
C GLN A 259 -5.40 -16.08 10.90
N GLU A 260 -4.70 -15.60 11.93
CA GLU A 260 -5.32 -15.02 13.12
C GLU A 260 -6.21 -13.80 12.78
N ALA A 261 -5.72 -12.94 11.88
CA ALA A 261 -6.47 -11.78 11.43
C ALA A 261 -7.68 -12.19 10.56
N TYR A 262 -7.55 -13.23 9.74
CA TYR A 262 -8.65 -13.79 8.96
C TYR A 262 -9.76 -14.32 9.88
N ASP A 263 -9.41 -15.22 10.81
CA ASP A 263 -10.36 -15.81 11.75
C ASP A 263 -11.12 -14.72 12.51
N LYS A 264 -10.38 -13.73 13.06
CA LYS A 264 -10.97 -12.56 13.73
C LYS A 264 -11.86 -11.72 12.80
N SER A 265 -11.50 -11.59 11.55
CA SER A 265 -12.25 -10.78 10.59
C SER A 265 -13.59 -11.39 10.20
N VAL A 266 -13.74 -12.72 10.24
CA VAL A 266 -14.95 -13.46 9.87
C VAL A 266 -15.81 -13.89 11.06
N GLU A 267 -15.31 -13.73 12.29
CA GLU A 267 -16.11 -13.93 13.52
C GLU A 267 -17.36 -13.03 13.50
N LYS A 268 -18.51 -13.61 13.94
CA LYS A 268 -19.83 -12.94 13.91
C LYS A 268 -20.09 -12.22 15.22
#